data_247a8625507c81212c4df2af14bdc6e1
#
_entry.id   247a8625507c81212c4df2af14bdc6e1
#
_cell.length_a   1.000
_cell.length_b   1.000
_cell.length_c   1.000
_cell.angle_alpha   90.00
_cell.angle_beta   90.00
_cell.angle_gamma   90.00
#
_symmetry.space_group_name_H-M   'P 1'
#
loop_
_entity.id
_entity.type
_entity.pdbx_description
1 polymer ?
#
loop_
_entity_poly.entity_id
_entity_poly.type
_entity_poly.pdbx_seq_one_letter_code
_entity_poly.pdbx_strand_id
1 'polypeptide(L)'
;MNPAELFTLQATDDRMHWTWQPSSLLLTPAKTLQGGAGLGAATAAMVAVTGRPVVWATAQYLSFASGTAEIELDVTVEVAGHNTTQARCVVSRQGQEILTTHAALGSRSIDRDGVWCTCPDVPPPDSCPEYRFFERRTGHIGDLIDLRLARGRQLDELHGTRGDGAFAVWVRVGRGVHRMTVPELAFIGDLMPLGFADAMGEPVAGNSLDNTIRVGRLVDTEWVLLTTQVQQVVNGFGYGRGELWAEDATLLGDVSQNAVMRLHTHIRALGTPNTASIRPGSGVR
;
A
#
# COMPACT_ATOMS: atom_id res chain seq x y z
N MET A 1 4.61 -18.81 -6.08
CA MET A 1 5.28 -18.02 -5.01
C MET A 1 4.22 -17.69 -3.99
N ASN A 2 4.48 -17.97 -2.73
CA ASN A 2 3.62 -17.54 -1.63
C ASN A 2 3.88 -16.04 -1.36
N PRO A 3 2.89 -15.15 -1.47
CA PRO A 3 3.09 -13.72 -1.26
C PRO A 3 3.64 -13.36 0.12
N ALA A 4 3.34 -14.14 1.16
CA ALA A 4 3.87 -13.92 2.50
C ALA A 4 5.41 -14.01 2.55
N GLU A 5 6.05 -14.76 1.65
CA GLU A 5 7.50 -14.88 1.57
C GLU A 5 8.18 -13.56 1.16
N LEU A 6 7.46 -12.68 0.45
CA LEU A 6 7.96 -11.36 0.04
C LEU A 6 8.28 -10.44 1.21
N PHE A 7 7.67 -10.71 2.37
CA PHE A 7 7.81 -9.91 3.59
C PHE A 7 8.57 -10.69 4.69
N THR A 8 9.37 -11.68 4.30
CA THR A 8 10.20 -12.42 5.25
C THR A 8 11.36 -11.55 5.72
N LEU A 9 11.34 -11.20 7.00
CA LEU A 9 12.37 -10.39 7.64
C LEU A 9 13.49 -11.28 8.18
N GLN A 10 14.68 -10.70 8.33
CA GLN A 10 15.83 -11.33 8.97
C GLN A 10 16.02 -10.74 10.36
N ALA A 11 16.07 -11.62 11.37
CA ALA A 11 16.35 -11.22 12.74
C ALA A 11 17.85 -10.85 12.88
N THR A 12 18.13 -9.85 13.71
CA THR A 12 19.48 -9.50 14.14
C THR A 12 19.71 -9.89 15.60
N ASP A 13 20.88 -9.60 16.15
CA ASP A 13 21.16 -9.81 17.58
C ASP A 13 20.34 -8.89 18.49
N ASP A 14 19.88 -7.75 17.97
CA ASP A 14 18.93 -6.87 18.64
C ASP A 14 17.51 -7.21 18.20
N ARG A 15 16.68 -7.69 19.14
CA ARG A 15 15.26 -8.03 18.88
C ARG A 15 14.42 -6.87 18.38
N MET A 16 14.86 -5.62 18.54
CA MET A 16 14.16 -4.41 18.11
C MET A 16 14.59 -3.99 16.70
N HIS A 17 15.68 -4.55 16.20
CA HIS A 17 16.26 -4.26 14.89
C HIS A 17 16.12 -5.47 13.96
N TRP A 18 15.60 -5.23 12.77
CA TRP A 18 15.38 -6.25 11.74
C TRP A 18 15.92 -5.77 10.40
N THR A 19 16.29 -6.70 9.54
CA THR A 19 16.62 -6.35 8.15
C THR A 19 15.69 -7.06 7.17
N TRP A 20 15.57 -6.49 5.99
CA TRP A 20 14.73 -6.98 4.92
C TRP A 20 15.37 -6.75 3.56
N GLN A 21 15.44 -7.82 2.77
CA GLN A 21 15.88 -7.78 1.38
C GLN A 21 14.65 -7.78 0.48
N PRO A 22 14.18 -6.61 -0.03
CA PRO A 22 13.00 -6.58 -0.88
C PRO A 22 13.24 -7.28 -2.22
N SER A 23 12.24 -8.05 -2.68
CA SER A 23 12.22 -8.59 -4.02
C SER A 23 12.07 -7.48 -5.07
N SER A 24 12.67 -7.65 -6.25
CA SER A 24 12.43 -6.74 -7.38
C SER A 24 10.96 -6.67 -7.79
N LEU A 25 10.17 -7.71 -7.49
CA LEU A 25 8.74 -7.75 -7.74
C LEU A 25 7.93 -6.78 -6.87
N LEU A 26 8.52 -6.20 -5.84
CA LEU A 26 7.92 -5.14 -5.01
C LEU A 26 8.32 -3.73 -5.47
N LEU A 27 9.09 -3.62 -6.56
CA LEU A 27 9.49 -2.34 -7.13
C LEU A 27 8.46 -1.85 -8.15
N THR A 28 8.29 -0.54 -8.20
CA THR A 28 7.55 0.15 -9.26
C THR A 28 8.30 0.09 -10.60
N PRO A 29 7.68 0.44 -11.74
CA PRO A 29 8.40 0.59 -13.01
C PRO A 29 9.58 1.56 -12.95
N ALA A 30 9.56 2.55 -12.06
CA ALA A 30 10.67 3.47 -11.79
C ALA A 30 11.80 2.85 -10.93
N LYS A 31 11.72 1.54 -10.63
CA LYS A 31 12.66 0.80 -9.78
C LYS A 31 12.76 1.33 -8.34
N THR A 32 11.71 1.98 -7.85
CA THR A 32 11.57 2.37 -6.45
C THR A 32 10.71 1.36 -5.71
N LEU A 33 10.97 1.13 -4.43
CA LEU A 33 10.12 0.31 -3.58
C LEU A 33 8.70 0.89 -3.55
N GLN A 34 7.69 0.04 -3.79
CA GLN A 34 6.30 0.42 -3.64
C GLN A 34 6.00 0.73 -2.17
N GLY A 35 5.29 1.86 -1.92
CA GLY A 35 5.11 2.39 -0.56
C GLY A 35 4.43 1.43 0.39
N GLY A 36 3.35 0.77 -0.08
CA GLY A 36 2.63 -0.22 0.72
C GLY A 36 3.47 -1.45 1.06
N ALA A 37 4.47 -1.81 0.25
CA ALA A 37 5.42 -2.86 0.59
C ALA A 37 6.31 -2.43 1.79
N GLY A 38 6.74 -1.17 1.84
CA GLY A 38 7.47 -0.62 2.99
C GLY A 38 6.62 -0.61 4.26
N LEU A 39 5.36 -0.16 4.18
CA LEU A 39 4.40 -0.24 5.29
C LEU A 39 4.18 -1.69 5.73
N GLY A 40 4.04 -2.61 4.77
CA GLY A 40 3.89 -4.04 5.04
C GLY A 40 5.07 -4.61 5.82
N ALA A 41 6.31 -4.34 5.39
CA ALA A 41 7.51 -4.78 6.10
C ALA A 41 7.59 -4.20 7.53
N ALA A 42 7.26 -2.91 7.70
CA ALA A 42 7.20 -2.27 9.01
C ALA A 42 6.18 -2.94 9.94
N THR A 43 4.98 -3.30 9.42
CA THR A 43 3.97 -4.03 10.21
C THR A 43 4.45 -5.42 10.58
N ALA A 44 5.12 -6.13 9.68
CA ALA A 44 5.70 -7.45 9.96
C ALA A 44 6.76 -7.37 11.09
N ALA A 45 7.65 -6.36 11.07
CA ALA A 45 8.65 -6.14 12.12
C ALA A 45 7.98 -5.87 13.46
N MET A 46 6.98 -5.00 13.51
CA MET A 46 6.25 -4.71 14.75
C MET A 46 5.51 -5.94 15.30
N VAL A 47 4.94 -6.78 14.45
CA VAL A 47 4.34 -8.07 14.85
C VAL A 47 5.41 -9.01 15.40
N ALA A 48 6.57 -9.12 14.74
CA ALA A 48 7.67 -9.97 15.21
C ALA A 48 8.19 -9.55 16.59
N VAL A 49 8.29 -8.24 16.86
CA VAL A 49 8.74 -7.69 18.14
C VAL A 49 7.69 -7.90 19.26
N THR A 50 6.41 -7.65 18.96
CA THR A 50 5.36 -7.58 19.98
C THR A 50 4.61 -8.88 20.19
N GLY A 51 4.64 -9.79 19.20
CA GLY A 51 3.83 -11.02 19.17
C GLY A 51 2.32 -10.75 19.05
N ARG A 52 1.90 -9.53 18.69
CA ARG A 52 0.49 -9.10 18.65
C ARG A 52 0.04 -8.78 17.23
N PRO A 53 -1.22 -9.09 16.87
CA PRO A 53 -1.77 -8.72 15.56
C PRO A 53 -1.92 -7.20 15.43
N VAL A 54 -1.74 -6.70 14.22
CA VAL A 54 -1.99 -5.29 13.89
C VAL A 54 -3.49 -5.01 13.91
N VAL A 55 -3.88 -3.93 14.56
CA VAL A 55 -5.23 -3.36 14.53
C VAL A 55 -5.30 -2.21 13.52
N TRP A 56 -4.29 -1.36 13.54
CA TRP A 56 -4.17 -0.18 12.72
C TRP A 56 -2.69 0.17 12.51
N ALA A 57 -2.33 0.63 11.33
CA ALA A 57 -1.02 1.19 11.04
C ALA A 57 -1.12 2.36 10.06
N THR A 58 -0.24 3.34 10.22
CA THR A 58 -0.08 4.46 9.29
C THR A 58 1.40 4.71 9.04
N ALA A 59 1.75 4.93 7.77
CA ALA A 59 3.09 5.32 7.34
C ALA A 59 3.09 6.77 6.89
N GLN A 60 4.17 7.49 7.19
CA GLN A 60 4.56 8.75 6.56
C GLN A 60 5.77 8.49 5.69
N TYR A 61 5.70 8.82 4.40
CA TYR A 61 6.78 8.60 3.44
C TYR A 61 7.68 9.81 3.37
N LEU A 62 8.98 9.61 3.60
CA LEU A 62 9.99 10.67 3.70
C LEU A 62 10.91 10.70 2.49
N SER A 63 11.26 9.53 1.93
CA SER A 63 12.12 9.42 0.77
C SER A 63 11.86 8.14 -0.03
N PHE A 64 12.50 8.02 -1.19
CA PHE A 64 12.41 6.84 -2.04
C PHE A 64 13.55 5.86 -1.75
N ALA A 65 13.22 4.56 -1.68
CA ALA A 65 14.21 3.50 -1.73
C ALA A 65 14.28 2.96 -3.17
N SER A 66 15.45 3.06 -3.82
CA SER A 66 15.64 2.57 -5.19
C SER A 66 16.33 1.22 -5.18
N GLY A 67 15.88 0.28 -6.02
CA GLY A 67 16.44 -1.07 -6.15
C GLY A 67 16.15 -1.96 -4.93
N THR A 68 16.86 -3.08 -4.87
CA THR A 68 16.63 -4.17 -3.92
C THR A 68 17.68 -4.25 -2.82
N ALA A 69 18.44 -3.20 -2.54
CA ALA A 69 19.39 -3.24 -1.43
C ALA A 69 18.67 -3.37 -0.09
N GLU A 70 19.34 -3.97 0.87
CA GLU A 70 18.85 -4.23 2.21
C GLU A 70 18.27 -2.97 2.87
N ILE A 71 17.22 -3.17 3.61
CA ILE A 71 16.46 -2.17 4.35
C ILE A 71 16.52 -2.56 5.82
N GLU A 72 16.72 -1.57 6.69
CA GLU A 72 16.75 -1.68 8.13
C GLU A 72 15.38 -1.25 8.70
N LEU A 73 14.92 -1.97 9.72
CA LEU A 73 13.64 -1.74 10.39
C LEU A 73 13.87 -1.67 11.91
N ASP A 74 13.81 -0.46 12.45
CA ASP A 74 13.99 -0.19 13.87
C ASP A 74 12.64 0.00 14.56
N VAL A 75 12.29 -0.94 15.43
CA VAL A 75 11.02 -0.93 16.14
C VAL A 75 11.19 -0.36 17.54
N THR A 76 10.31 0.57 17.91
CA THR A 76 10.18 1.08 19.28
C THR A 76 8.80 0.74 19.82
N VAL A 77 8.73 0.11 20.99
CA VAL A 77 7.48 -0.11 21.72
C VAL A 77 7.27 1.09 22.63
N GLU A 78 6.35 1.97 22.25
CA GLU A 78 6.06 3.21 22.99
C GLU A 78 5.22 2.92 24.26
N VAL A 79 4.23 2.05 24.12
CA VAL A 79 3.37 1.63 25.23
C VAL A 79 3.04 0.15 25.10
N ALA A 80 3.32 -0.64 26.14
CA ALA A 80 2.93 -2.03 26.25
C ALA A 80 1.78 -2.17 27.27
N GLY A 81 0.54 -2.06 26.81
CA GLY A 81 -0.64 -2.23 27.63
C GLY A 81 -1.09 -3.70 27.71
N HIS A 82 -2.09 -3.99 28.53
CA HIS A 82 -2.60 -5.35 28.73
C HIS A 82 -3.15 -5.97 27.43
N ASN A 83 -3.99 -5.25 26.68
CA ASN A 83 -4.63 -5.75 25.46
C ASN A 83 -4.09 -5.08 24.19
N THR A 84 -3.41 -3.95 24.31
CA THR A 84 -2.98 -3.12 23.18
C THR A 84 -1.55 -2.64 23.41
N THR A 85 -0.75 -2.68 22.36
CA THR A 85 0.59 -2.11 22.27
C THR A 85 0.58 -0.99 21.25
N GLN A 86 1.22 0.14 21.56
CA GLN A 86 1.52 1.19 20.60
C GLN A 86 3.00 1.06 20.22
N ALA A 87 3.27 0.98 18.95
CA ALA A 87 4.63 0.84 18.44
C ALA A 87 4.90 1.80 17.27
N ARG A 88 6.17 2.12 17.10
CA ARG A 88 6.70 2.86 15.96
C ARG A 88 7.75 2.00 15.27
N CYS A 89 7.83 2.07 13.95
CA CYS A 89 8.91 1.48 13.18
C CYS A 89 9.49 2.56 12.25
N VAL A 90 10.79 2.78 12.34
CA VAL A 90 11.55 3.58 11.37
C VAL A 90 12.15 2.63 10.36
N VAL A 91 11.85 2.87 9.09
CA VAL A 91 12.38 2.10 7.98
C VAL A 91 13.44 2.95 7.30
N SER A 92 14.66 2.45 7.24
CA SER A 92 15.80 3.18 6.72
C SER A 92 16.64 2.35 5.76
N ARG A 93 17.52 3.02 5.03
CA ARG A 93 18.48 2.40 4.14
C ARG A 93 19.75 3.23 4.11
N GLN A 94 20.87 2.62 4.48
CA GLN A 94 22.19 3.32 4.52
C GLN A 94 22.10 4.62 5.34
N GLY A 95 21.39 4.59 6.48
CA GLY A 95 21.21 5.72 7.37
C GLY A 95 20.23 6.80 6.89
N GLN A 96 19.57 6.62 5.74
CA GLN A 96 18.52 7.51 5.27
C GLN A 96 17.15 6.93 5.61
N GLU A 97 16.34 7.69 6.34
CA GLU A 97 14.95 7.30 6.61
C GLU A 97 14.12 7.32 5.31
N ILE A 98 13.39 6.22 5.08
CA ILE A 98 12.50 6.02 3.93
C ILE A 98 11.07 6.35 4.35
N LEU A 99 10.65 5.78 5.46
CA LEU A 99 9.33 6.02 6.04
C LEU A 99 9.36 5.77 7.56
N THR A 100 8.42 6.41 8.24
CA THR A 100 8.10 6.13 9.64
C THR A 100 6.68 5.58 9.73
N THR A 101 6.49 4.51 10.47
CA THR A 101 5.19 3.87 10.68
C THR A 101 4.82 3.89 12.15
N HIS A 102 3.58 4.24 12.46
CA HIS A 102 2.96 4.07 13.78
C HIS A 102 1.87 3.01 13.69
N ALA A 103 1.74 2.18 14.74
CA ALA A 103 0.73 1.13 14.78
C ALA A 103 0.18 0.88 16.17
N ALA A 104 -1.10 0.50 16.21
CA ALA A 104 -1.68 -0.17 17.37
C ALA A 104 -1.77 -1.67 17.06
N LEU A 105 -1.25 -2.48 17.99
CA LEU A 105 -1.27 -3.94 17.91
C LEU A 105 -1.97 -4.52 19.16
N GLY A 106 -2.70 -5.59 18.98
CA GLY A 106 -3.39 -6.25 20.07
C GLY A 106 -4.66 -6.95 19.65
N SER A 107 -5.33 -7.52 20.61
CA SER A 107 -6.67 -8.10 20.44
C SER A 107 -7.46 -7.99 21.73
N ARG A 108 -8.77 -7.87 21.60
CA ARG A 108 -9.69 -7.84 22.72
C ARG A 108 -10.97 -8.56 22.32
N SER A 109 -11.45 -9.47 23.15
CA SER A 109 -12.73 -10.13 22.95
C SER A 109 -13.85 -9.29 23.56
N ILE A 110 -14.91 -9.09 22.78
CA ILE A 110 -16.21 -8.58 23.23
C ILE A 110 -17.30 -9.38 22.53
N ASP A 111 -18.48 -9.52 23.15
CA ASP A 111 -19.57 -10.31 22.59
C ASP A 111 -20.46 -9.51 21.61
N ARG A 112 -19.90 -8.56 20.91
CA ARG A 112 -20.63 -7.62 20.04
C ARG A 112 -19.87 -7.29 18.74
N ASP A 113 -19.11 -8.25 18.21
CA ASP A 113 -18.45 -8.08 16.91
C ASP A 113 -19.48 -7.90 15.78
N GLY A 114 -19.19 -6.99 14.83
CA GLY A 114 -20.06 -6.75 13.69
C GLY A 114 -19.39 -5.90 12.62
N VAL A 115 -19.90 -5.99 11.39
CA VAL A 115 -19.51 -5.17 10.24
C VAL A 115 -20.75 -4.40 9.78
N TRP A 116 -20.64 -3.08 9.63
CA TRP A 116 -21.76 -2.19 9.29
C TRP A 116 -21.62 -1.54 7.91
N CYS A 117 -20.56 -1.84 7.15
CA CYS A 117 -20.45 -1.52 5.73
C CYS A 117 -20.81 -2.74 4.88
N THR A 118 -21.12 -2.50 3.62
CA THR A 118 -21.55 -3.55 2.68
C THR A 118 -20.59 -3.61 1.53
N CYS A 119 -20.14 -4.82 1.18
CA CYS A 119 -19.35 -5.04 -0.02
C CYS A 119 -20.14 -4.55 -1.24
N PRO A 120 -19.54 -3.73 -2.11
CA PRO A 120 -20.22 -3.28 -3.32
C PRO A 120 -20.63 -4.46 -4.20
N ASP A 121 -21.79 -4.34 -4.84
CA ASP A 121 -22.24 -5.29 -5.85
C ASP A 121 -21.47 -5.04 -7.15
N VAL A 122 -20.44 -5.87 -7.39
CA VAL A 122 -19.60 -5.83 -8.59
C VAL A 122 -19.46 -7.25 -9.16
N PRO A 123 -19.18 -7.39 -10.47
CA PRO A 123 -18.94 -8.71 -11.05
C PRO A 123 -17.74 -9.42 -10.39
N PRO A 124 -17.76 -10.75 -10.29
CA PRO A 124 -16.63 -11.53 -9.78
C PRO A 124 -15.40 -11.39 -10.70
N PRO A 125 -14.18 -11.65 -10.20
CA PRO A 125 -12.94 -11.37 -10.94
C PRO A 125 -12.86 -12.04 -12.31
N ASP A 126 -13.37 -13.27 -12.45
CA ASP A 126 -13.37 -14.00 -13.72
C ASP A 126 -14.28 -13.38 -14.80
N SER A 127 -15.26 -12.59 -14.40
CA SER A 127 -16.17 -11.85 -15.29
C SER A 127 -15.69 -10.43 -15.60
N CYS A 128 -14.64 -9.97 -14.93
CA CYS A 128 -14.09 -8.63 -15.11
C CYS A 128 -12.97 -8.63 -16.16
N PRO A 129 -12.88 -7.58 -17.01
CA PRO A 129 -11.77 -7.43 -17.94
C PRO A 129 -10.44 -7.22 -17.20
N GLU A 130 -9.33 -7.65 -17.81
CA GLU A 130 -8.00 -7.34 -17.31
C GLU A 130 -7.79 -5.82 -17.28
N TYR A 131 -7.30 -5.29 -16.14
CA TYR A 131 -6.92 -3.90 -16.03
C TYR A 131 -5.43 -3.74 -16.29
N ARG A 132 -5.06 -3.14 -17.41
CA ARG A 132 -3.68 -3.05 -17.91
C ARG A 132 -3.02 -1.77 -17.42
N PHE A 133 -2.61 -1.74 -16.18
CA PHE A 133 -1.90 -0.60 -15.60
C PHE A 133 -0.37 -0.75 -15.66
N PHE A 134 0.13 -1.97 -15.41
CA PHE A 134 1.56 -2.25 -15.43
C PHE A 134 1.94 -3.10 -16.64
N GLU A 135 3.11 -2.81 -17.22
CA GLU A 135 3.73 -3.71 -18.20
C GLU A 135 4.18 -4.99 -17.51
N ARG A 136 4.08 -6.12 -18.21
CA ARG A 136 4.51 -7.44 -17.73
C ARG A 136 5.89 -7.81 -18.30
N ARG A 137 6.54 -8.78 -17.66
CA ARG A 137 7.85 -9.35 -18.04
C ARG A 137 8.99 -8.34 -17.93
N THR A 138 8.94 -7.51 -16.92
CA THR A 138 9.88 -6.42 -16.67
C THR A 138 10.60 -6.58 -15.34
N GLY A 139 10.27 -7.62 -14.53
CA GLY A 139 10.91 -7.92 -13.25
C GLY A 139 10.50 -6.95 -12.13
N HIS A 140 9.31 -6.39 -12.21
CA HIS A 140 8.75 -5.49 -11.19
C HIS A 140 7.30 -5.88 -10.83
N ILE A 141 6.59 -5.03 -10.09
CA ILE A 141 5.22 -5.23 -9.58
C ILE A 141 4.23 -5.77 -10.62
N GLY A 142 4.36 -5.41 -11.90
CA GLY A 142 3.50 -5.90 -12.98
C GLY A 142 3.58 -7.40 -13.22
N ASP A 143 4.65 -8.06 -12.79
CA ASP A 143 4.81 -9.52 -12.89
C ASP A 143 4.26 -10.24 -11.65
N LEU A 144 4.06 -9.50 -10.55
CA LEU A 144 3.59 -10.04 -9.27
C LEU A 144 2.07 -10.04 -9.17
N ILE A 145 1.41 -8.99 -9.71
CA ILE A 145 -0.02 -8.77 -9.52
C ILE A 145 -0.82 -8.99 -10.81
N ASP A 146 -2.02 -9.54 -10.63
CA ASP A 146 -3.07 -9.52 -11.65
C ASP A 146 -4.16 -8.54 -11.22
N LEU A 147 -4.65 -7.73 -12.16
CA LEU A 147 -5.69 -6.74 -11.93
C LEU A 147 -6.89 -7.01 -12.85
N ARG A 148 -8.12 -6.93 -12.28
CA ARG A 148 -9.38 -7.04 -13.01
C ARG A 148 -10.26 -5.85 -12.70
N LEU A 149 -10.66 -5.10 -13.72
CA LEU A 149 -11.46 -3.90 -13.55
C LEU A 149 -12.92 -4.25 -13.22
N ALA A 150 -13.35 -3.99 -11.97
CA ALA A 150 -14.71 -4.24 -11.52
C ALA A 150 -15.61 -3.00 -11.68
N ARG A 151 -15.06 -1.78 -11.53
CA ARG A 151 -15.72 -0.50 -11.75
C ARG A 151 -14.72 0.57 -12.13
N GLY A 152 -15.06 1.42 -13.09
CA GLY A 152 -14.22 2.50 -13.60
C GLY A 152 -13.91 2.32 -15.07
N ARG A 153 -12.85 2.97 -15.55
CA ARG A 153 -12.42 2.98 -16.95
C ARG A 153 -11.01 2.44 -17.11
N GLN A 154 -10.73 1.85 -18.27
CA GLN A 154 -9.37 1.51 -18.67
C GLN A 154 -8.56 2.81 -18.90
N LEU A 155 -7.21 2.72 -18.83
CA LEU A 155 -6.35 3.89 -19.01
C LEU A 155 -6.47 4.54 -20.41
N ASP A 156 -6.73 3.73 -21.43
CA ASP A 156 -6.94 4.18 -22.81
C ASP A 156 -8.34 4.79 -23.06
N GLU A 157 -9.26 4.65 -22.10
CA GLU A 157 -10.58 5.28 -22.10
C GLU A 157 -10.58 6.65 -21.38
N LEU A 158 -9.44 7.05 -20.79
CA LEU A 158 -9.32 8.32 -20.08
C LEU A 158 -8.99 9.45 -21.08
N HIS A 159 -9.99 10.27 -21.39
CA HIS A 159 -9.90 11.36 -22.39
C HIS A 159 -10.18 12.74 -21.79
N GLY A 160 -9.74 12.98 -20.55
CA GLY A 160 -9.90 14.27 -19.85
C GLY A 160 -11.25 14.44 -19.15
N THR A 161 -12.20 13.52 -19.32
CA THR A 161 -13.49 13.57 -18.62
C THR A 161 -13.37 13.05 -17.21
N ARG A 162 -13.71 13.86 -16.21
CA ARG A 162 -13.67 13.47 -14.79
C ARG A 162 -14.68 12.35 -14.52
N GLY A 163 -14.25 11.38 -13.69
CA GLY A 163 -15.11 10.35 -13.13
C GLY A 163 -15.86 10.82 -11.88
N ASP A 164 -16.68 9.94 -11.31
CA ASP A 164 -17.41 10.19 -10.05
C ASP A 164 -16.56 9.94 -8.79
N GLY A 165 -15.30 9.58 -8.97
CA GLY A 165 -14.34 9.28 -7.90
C GLY A 165 -14.45 7.87 -7.33
N ALA A 166 -15.42 7.07 -7.77
CA ALA A 166 -15.59 5.69 -7.32
C ALA A 166 -14.93 4.73 -8.32
N PHE A 167 -14.00 3.91 -7.82
CA PHE A 167 -13.26 2.93 -8.61
C PHE A 167 -13.17 1.61 -7.86
N ALA A 168 -13.21 0.49 -8.55
CA ALA A 168 -13.01 -0.82 -7.94
C ALA A 168 -12.21 -1.75 -8.85
N VAL A 169 -11.25 -2.44 -8.26
CA VAL A 169 -10.38 -3.39 -8.96
C VAL A 169 -10.16 -4.63 -8.11
N TRP A 170 -10.32 -5.80 -8.71
CA TRP A 170 -9.87 -7.04 -8.12
C TRP A 170 -8.36 -7.15 -8.29
N VAL A 171 -7.69 -7.46 -7.19
CA VAL A 171 -6.23 -7.59 -7.12
C VAL A 171 -5.89 -9.01 -6.65
N ARG A 172 -5.01 -9.68 -7.37
CA ARG A 172 -4.42 -10.95 -6.97
C ARG A 172 -2.92 -10.78 -6.90
N VAL A 173 -2.33 -11.15 -5.76
CA VAL A 173 -0.89 -11.16 -5.54
C VAL A 173 -0.38 -12.60 -5.59
N GLY A 174 0.43 -12.91 -6.58
CA GLY A 174 0.81 -14.31 -6.83
C GLY A 174 -0.35 -15.16 -7.36
N ARG A 175 -0.42 -16.42 -6.97
CA ARG A 175 -1.48 -17.34 -7.41
C ARG A 175 -1.89 -18.29 -6.29
N GLY A 176 -3.18 -18.64 -6.29
CA GLY A 176 -3.80 -19.60 -5.39
C GLY A 176 -4.33 -18.98 -4.09
N VAL A 177 -5.34 -19.65 -3.55
CA VAL A 177 -5.98 -19.25 -2.30
C VAL A 177 -4.98 -19.39 -1.14
N HIS A 178 -4.86 -18.35 -0.34
CA HIS A 178 -4.04 -18.36 0.88
C HIS A 178 -4.60 -17.38 1.92
N ARG A 179 -4.16 -17.53 3.16
CA ARG A 179 -4.51 -16.62 4.25
C ARG A 179 -3.92 -15.23 3.99
N MET A 180 -4.80 -14.22 3.86
CA MET A 180 -4.34 -12.83 3.71
C MET A 180 -3.53 -12.39 4.93
N THR A 181 -2.50 -11.61 4.67
CA THR A 181 -1.63 -11.02 5.69
C THR A 181 -1.72 -9.50 5.67
N VAL A 182 -1.42 -8.84 6.80
CA VAL A 182 -1.43 -7.37 6.86
C VAL A 182 -0.41 -6.75 5.90
N PRO A 183 0.82 -7.29 5.73
CA PRO A 183 1.76 -6.80 4.74
C PRO A 183 1.20 -6.82 3.30
N GLU A 184 0.48 -7.87 2.91
CA GLU A 184 -0.14 -7.95 1.58
C GLU A 184 -1.27 -6.94 1.43
N LEU A 185 -2.12 -6.77 2.46
CA LEU A 185 -3.19 -5.78 2.42
C LEU A 185 -2.64 -4.35 2.35
N ALA A 186 -1.55 -4.05 3.05
CA ALA A 186 -0.87 -2.76 2.95
C ALA A 186 -0.31 -2.53 1.52
N PHE A 187 0.26 -3.57 0.91
CA PHE A 187 0.73 -3.55 -0.47
C PHE A 187 -0.42 -3.32 -1.47
N ILE A 188 -1.54 -4.04 -1.33
CA ILE A 188 -2.72 -3.87 -2.19
C ILE A 188 -3.34 -2.49 -1.99
N GLY A 189 -3.45 -2.02 -0.76
CA GLY A 189 -4.05 -0.72 -0.42
C GLY A 189 -3.32 0.49 -1.04
N ASP A 190 -2.01 0.36 -1.29
CA ASP A 190 -1.22 1.39 -1.96
C ASP A 190 -1.42 1.44 -3.49
N LEU A 191 -2.34 0.63 -4.05
CA LEU A 191 -2.80 0.74 -5.44
C LEU A 191 -3.91 1.80 -5.60
N MET A 192 -4.26 2.54 -4.57
CA MET A 192 -5.25 3.63 -4.60
C MET A 192 -5.03 4.68 -5.72
N PRO A 193 -3.79 5.00 -6.17
CA PRO A 193 -3.57 5.87 -7.32
C PRO A 193 -4.29 5.48 -8.60
N LEU A 194 -4.70 4.21 -8.77
CA LEU A 194 -5.53 3.75 -9.89
C LEU A 194 -6.87 4.50 -9.92
N GLY A 195 -7.51 4.68 -8.76
CA GLY A 195 -8.75 5.43 -8.61
C GLY A 195 -8.57 6.94 -8.88
N PHE A 196 -7.42 7.51 -8.56
CA PHE A 196 -7.15 8.92 -8.89
C PHE A 196 -7.09 9.15 -10.39
N ALA A 197 -6.51 8.22 -11.17
CA ALA A 197 -6.46 8.32 -12.62
C ALA A 197 -7.88 8.35 -13.21
N ASP A 198 -8.75 7.44 -12.75
CA ASP A 198 -10.16 7.42 -13.18
C ASP A 198 -10.91 8.70 -12.78
N ALA A 199 -10.80 9.13 -11.52
CA ALA A 199 -11.47 10.34 -11.03
C ALA A 199 -11.05 11.61 -11.81
N MET A 200 -9.78 11.73 -12.16
CA MET A 200 -9.25 12.87 -12.92
C MET A 200 -9.51 12.75 -14.42
N GLY A 201 -9.80 11.54 -14.92
CA GLY A 201 -10.00 11.27 -16.35
C GLY A 201 -8.72 11.27 -17.17
N GLU A 202 -7.56 11.22 -16.52
CA GLU A 202 -6.25 11.26 -17.15
C GLU A 202 -5.27 10.32 -16.44
N PRO A 203 -4.34 9.69 -17.16
CA PRO A 203 -3.26 8.93 -16.52
C PRO A 203 -2.44 9.83 -15.59
N VAL A 204 -2.31 9.41 -14.35
CA VAL A 204 -1.56 10.14 -13.32
C VAL A 204 -0.47 9.26 -12.73
N ALA A 205 0.61 9.88 -12.29
CA ALA A 205 1.56 9.31 -11.36
C ALA A 205 1.41 10.01 -10.01
N GLY A 206 1.48 9.24 -8.94
CA GLY A 206 1.40 9.76 -7.58
C GLY A 206 2.61 9.32 -6.77
N ASN A 207 3.02 10.17 -5.82
CA ASN A 207 3.91 9.76 -4.74
C ASN A 207 3.11 9.85 -3.46
N SER A 208 3.00 8.73 -2.76
CA SER A 208 2.32 8.67 -1.46
C SER A 208 3.00 9.60 -0.45
N LEU A 209 2.21 10.38 0.27
CA LEU A 209 2.65 11.16 1.43
C LEU A 209 2.42 10.37 2.71
N ASP A 210 1.28 9.69 2.79
CA ASP A 210 0.93 8.76 3.84
C ASP A 210 0.19 7.56 3.25
N ASN A 211 0.06 6.52 4.04
CA ASN A 211 -0.83 5.40 3.80
C ASN A 211 -1.28 4.84 5.15
N THR A 212 -2.56 4.66 5.31
CA THR A 212 -3.15 4.13 6.54
C THR A 212 -3.94 2.87 6.23
N ILE A 213 -3.77 1.83 7.05
CA ILE A 213 -4.57 0.61 7.02
C ILE A 213 -5.22 0.37 8.37
N ARG A 214 -6.50 0.01 8.37
CA ARG A 214 -7.23 -0.55 9.52
C ARG A 214 -7.61 -1.96 9.18
N VAL A 215 -7.20 -2.90 10.03
CA VAL A 215 -7.32 -4.33 9.74
C VAL A 215 -8.68 -4.84 10.17
N GLY A 216 -9.37 -5.49 9.26
CA GLY A 216 -10.61 -6.20 9.49
C GLY A 216 -10.38 -7.69 9.79
N ARG A 217 -11.20 -8.56 9.23
CA ARG A 217 -11.07 -10.01 9.43
C ARG A 217 -10.22 -10.62 8.31
N LEU A 218 -9.07 -11.17 8.66
CA LEU A 218 -8.23 -11.89 7.70
C LEU A 218 -8.83 -13.28 7.43
N VAL A 219 -9.07 -13.60 6.17
CA VAL A 219 -9.58 -14.90 5.69
C VAL A 219 -8.72 -15.42 4.54
N ASP A 220 -8.97 -16.65 4.14
CA ASP A 220 -8.35 -17.24 2.95
C ASP A 220 -9.09 -16.74 1.72
N THR A 221 -8.36 -16.18 0.75
CA THR A 221 -8.89 -15.74 -0.53
C THR A 221 -7.80 -15.71 -1.59
N GLU A 222 -8.14 -15.75 -2.86
CA GLU A 222 -7.18 -15.57 -3.96
C GLU A 222 -7.22 -14.12 -4.47
N TRP A 223 -8.42 -13.53 -4.52
CA TRP A 223 -8.60 -12.16 -4.97
C TRP A 223 -9.04 -11.26 -3.84
N VAL A 224 -8.58 -10.02 -3.88
CA VAL A 224 -9.00 -8.93 -3.00
C VAL A 224 -9.61 -7.83 -3.85
N LEU A 225 -10.86 -7.44 -3.57
CA LEU A 225 -11.46 -6.27 -4.17
C LEU A 225 -10.97 -5.03 -3.42
N LEU A 226 -10.18 -4.21 -4.08
CA LEU A 226 -9.87 -2.85 -3.63
C LEU A 226 -10.91 -1.90 -4.20
N THR A 227 -11.72 -1.32 -3.34
CA THR A 227 -12.56 -0.18 -3.67
C THR A 227 -11.82 1.11 -3.39
N THR A 228 -12.08 2.15 -4.18
CA THR A 228 -11.51 3.48 -3.93
C THR A 228 -12.60 4.52 -4.12
N GLN A 229 -12.71 5.44 -3.17
CA GLN A 229 -13.48 6.66 -3.27
C GLN A 229 -12.53 7.84 -3.15
N VAL A 230 -12.24 8.48 -4.27
CA VAL A 230 -11.48 9.73 -4.29
C VAL A 230 -12.34 10.82 -3.70
N GLN A 231 -11.85 11.48 -2.67
CA GLN A 231 -12.56 12.54 -1.96
C GLN A 231 -12.28 13.91 -2.59
N GLN A 232 -11.03 14.14 -2.94
CA GLN A 232 -10.61 15.41 -3.55
C GLN A 232 -9.25 15.32 -4.21
N VAL A 233 -9.00 16.22 -5.14
CA VAL A 233 -7.66 16.60 -5.63
C VAL A 233 -7.60 18.13 -5.59
N VAL A 234 -6.77 18.68 -4.69
CA VAL A 234 -6.64 20.12 -4.46
C VAL A 234 -5.17 20.50 -4.36
N ASN A 235 -4.76 21.56 -5.04
CA ASN A 235 -3.38 22.05 -5.06
C ASN A 235 -2.35 20.98 -5.44
N GLY A 236 -2.73 20.03 -6.30
CA GLY A 236 -1.85 18.92 -6.71
C GLY A 236 -1.74 17.78 -5.68
N PHE A 237 -2.56 17.79 -4.63
CA PHE A 237 -2.63 16.71 -3.64
C PHE A 237 -3.97 15.99 -3.76
N GLY A 238 -3.91 14.66 -3.91
CA GLY A 238 -5.08 13.78 -3.92
C GLY A 238 -5.29 13.15 -2.54
N TYR A 239 -6.55 13.04 -2.12
CA TYR A 239 -6.96 12.26 -0.97
C TYR A 239 -8.06 11.28 -1.36
N GLY A 240 -7.89 10.03 -0.95
CA GLY A 240 -8.86 8.96 -1.16
C GLY A 240 -8.90 8.00 0.03
N ARG A 241 -9.97 7.23 0.08
CA ARG A 241 -10.16 6.10 1.00
C ARG A 241 -10.72 4.93 0.23
N GLY A 242 -10.56 3.73 0.77
CA GLY A 242 -11.07 2.52 0.15
C GLY A 242 -11.20 1.39 1.15
N GLU A 243 -11.82 0.32 0.70
CA GLU A 243 -12.04 -0.89 1.47
C GLU A 243 -11.42 -2.07 0.72
N LEU A 244 -10.98 -3.05 1.47
CA LEU A 244 -10.40 -4.30 0.99
C LEU A 244 -11.35 -5.44 1.34
N TRP A 245 -11.87 -6.14 0.34
CA TRP A 245 -12.85 -7.21 0.50
C TRP A 245 -12.31 -8.52 -0.07
N ALA A 246 -12.54 -9.62 0.63
CA ALA A 246 -12.33 -10.95 0.09
C ALA A 246 -13.45 -11.34 -0.89
N GLU A 247 -13.26 -12.41 -1.66
CA GLU A 247 -14.25 -12.92 -2.63
C GLU A 247 -15.59 -13.32 -1.98
N ASP A 248 -15.56 -13.71 -0.70
CA ASP A 248 -16.75 -14.04 0.10
C ASP A 248 -17.43 -12.83 0.73
N ALA A 249 -17.05 -11.62 0.32
CA ALA A 249 -17.51 -10.35 0.87
C ALA A 249 -17.11 -10.12 2.35
N THR A 250 -16.09 -10.78 2.87
CA THR A 250 -15.52 -10.44 4.17
C THR A 250 -14.69 -9.17 4.07
N LEU A 251 -14.93 -8.19 4.95
CA LEU A 251 -14.11 -6.99 5.06
C LEU A 251 -12.74 -7.34 5.64
N LEU A 252 -11.69 -7.24 4.82
CA LEU A 252 -10.31 -7.47 5.20
C LEU A 252 -9.66 -6.23 5.83
N GLY A 253 -10.10 -5.04 5.44
CA GLY A 253 -9.59 -3.79 5.98
C GLY A 253 -10.11 -2.56 5.26
N ASP A 254 -9.75 -1.40 5.82
CA ASP A 254 -10.00 -0.06 5.29
C ASP A 254 -8.67 0.64 5.07
N VAL A 255 -8.54 1.38 3.98
CA VAL A 255 -7.31 2.10 3.61
C VAL A 255 -7.60 3.55 3.29
N SER A 256 -6.64 4.43 3.56
CA SER A 256 -6.70 5.83 3.13
C SER A 256 -5.32 6.35 2.80
N GLN A 257 -5.25 7.29 1.84
CA GLN A 257 -3.98 7.79 1.33
C GLN A 257 -4.09 9.24 0.89
N ASN A 258 -3.06 10.04 1.19
CA ASN A 258 -2.74 11.25 0.49
C ASN A 258 -1.57 11.03 -0.46
N ALA A 259 -1.65 11.62 -1.65
CA ALA A 259 -0.58 11.54 -2.63
C ALA A 259 -0.35 12.88 -3.35
N VAL A 260 0.91 13.15 -3.68
CA VAL A 260 1.26 14.20 -4.64
C VAL A 260 0.88 13.72 -6.02
N MET A 261 0.04 14.45 -6.74
CA MET A 261 -0.46 14.08 -8.06
C MET A 261 0.33 14.77 -9.18
N ARG A 262 0.68 14.01 -10.22
CA ARG A 262 1.34 14.51 -11.41
C ARG A 262 0.65 13.95 -12.66
N LEU A 263 0.24 14.81 -13.58
CA LEU A 263 -0.29 14.37 -14.85
C LEU A 263 0.82 13.76 -15.71
N HIS A 264 0.52 12.65 -16.37
CA HIS A 264 1.50 11.91 -17.18
C HIS A 264 2.04 12.75 -18.37
N THR A 265 1.26 13.69 -18.87
CA THR A 265 1.68 14.67 -19.91
C THR A 265 2.87 15.53 -19.45
N HIS A 266 2.95 15.88 -18.17
CA HIS A 266 4.08 16.62 -17.62
C HIS A 266 5.33 15.75 -17.43
N ILE A 267 5.18 14.44 -17.25
CA ILE A 267 6.31 13.51 -17.10
C ILE A 267 7.02 13.31 -18.44
N ARG A 268 6.28 13.25 -19.57
CA ARG A 268 6.87 13.18 -20.91
C ARG A 268 7.62 14.44 -21.31
N ALA A 269 7.21 15.62 -20.83
CA ALA A 269 7.87 16.89 -21.09
C ALA A 269 9.15 17.10 -20.27
N LEU A 270 9.28 16.43 -19.12
CA LEU A 270 10.42 16.60 -18.21
C LEU A 270 11.58 15.65 -18.48
N GLY A 271 11.51 14.74 -19.46
CA GLY A 271 12.60 13.92 -20.07
C GLY A 271 13.86 13.58 -19.27
N THR A 272 13.89 13.85 -17.95
CA THR A 272 14.98 13.59 -17.02
C THR A 272 14.40 13.26 -15.64
N PRO A 273 14.92 12.27 -14.91
CA PRO A 273 14.54 12.06 -13.53
C PRO A 273 14.94 13.30 -12.71
N ASN A 274 13.93 14.02 -12.21
CA ASN A 274 14.16 15.17 -11.34
C ASN A 274 14.65 14.66 -9.98
N THR A 275 15.95 14.53 -9.84
CA THR A 275 16.65 14.47 -8.56
C THR A 275 16.62 15.87 -7.94
N ALA A 276 15.46 16.36 -7.58
CA ALA A 276 15.36 17.52 -6.72
C ALA A 276 15.78 17.10 -5.32
N SER A 277 17.07 17.19 -5.04
CA SER A 277 17.62 17.20 -3.70
C SER A 277 16.90 18.29 -2.90
N ILE A 278 16.16 17.89 -1.89
CA ILE A 278 15.72 18.81 -0.83
C ILE A 278 17.04 19.27 -0.17
N ARG A 279 17.44 20.52 -0.42
CA ARG A 279 18.53 21.12 0.33
C ARG A 279 18.06 21.29 1.77
N PRO A 280 18.83 20.87 2.79
CA PRO A 280 18.50 21.18 4.19
C PRO A 280 18.49 22.71 4.33
N GLY A 281 17.42 23.23 4.87
CA GLY A 281 17.22 24.64 5.12
C GLY A 281 18.39 25.19 5.98
N SER A 282 19.10 26.17 5.43
CA SER A 282 20.03 26.98 6.17
C SER A 282 19.28 27.72 7.26
N GLY A 283 19.75 27.58 8.50
CA GLY A 283 19.15 28.05 9.73
C GLY A 283 18.67 29.50 9.68
N VAL A 284 17.54 29.69 10.30
CA VAL A 284 17.05 31.00 10.71
C VAL A 284 17.74 31.34 12.03
N ARG A 285 18.43 32.49 12.04
CA ARG A 285 18.90 33.17 13.23
C ARG A 285 17.73 33.76 14.00
#